data_7490b442f836e8055292a7a0a0bc8aa2
#
_entry.id   7490b442f836e8055292a7a0a0bc8aa2
#
_cell.length_a   1.000
_cell.length_b   1.000
_cell.length_c   1.000
_cell.angle_alpha   90.00
_cell.angle_beta   90.00
_cell.angle_gamma   90.00
#
_symmetry.space_group_name_H-M   'P 1'
#
loop_
_entity.id
_entity.type
_entity.pdbx_description
1 polymer ?
#
loop_
_entity_poly.entity_id
_entity_poly.type
_entity_poly.pdbx_seq_one_letter_code
_entity_poly.pdbx_strand_id
1 'polypeptide(L)'
;MENSNLTERAEEIIKLAAQGLPMQGKTEPFDELLYYQAKELYGLFAKGMIEKQTGAERRQKITRAYIGNCKREKLWADQNRQTAALFKSIEAAGTAYAKNRTLDNADSLYYALYRIRPSVGGKDG
;
A
#
# COMPACT_ATOMS: atom_id res chain seq x y z
N MET A 1 1.77 8.14 -13.95
CA MET A 1 1.23 6.98 -14.52
C MET A 1 0.49 6.18 -13.51
N GLU A 2 1.08 5.84 -12.39
CA GLU A 2 0.34 5.12 -11.38
C GLU A 2 -0.92 5.83 -10.95
N ASN A 3 -0.86 7.16 -10.82
CA ASN A 3 -2.03 7.91 -10.42
C ASN A 3 -3.15 7.80 -11.44
N SER A 4 -2.80 7.81 -12.73
CA SER A 4 -3.80 7.66 -13.77
C SER A 4 -4.49 6.31 -13.70
N ASN A 5 -3.73 5.24 -13.50
CA ASN A 5 -4.31 3.91 -13.41
C ASN A 5 -5.22 3.78 -12.20
N LEU A 6 -4.81 4.34 -11.06
CA LEU A 6 -5.63 4.31 -9.85
C LEU A 6 -6.88 5.15 -10.01
N THR A 7 -6.79 6.29 -10.68
CA THR A 7 -7.93 7.14 -10.94
C THR A 7 -8.93 6.42 -11.84
N GLU A 8 -8.44 5.79 -12.90
CA GLU A 8 -9.31 5.03 -13.80
C GLU A 8 -9.99 3.88 -13.08
N ARG A 9 -9.25 3.18 -12.25
CA ARG A 9 -9.81 2.09 -11.46
C ARG A 9 -10.89 2.60 -10.51
N ALA A 10 -10.63 3.72 -9.82
CA ALA A 10 -11.59 4.32 -8.92
C ALA A 10 -12.87 4.70 -9.65
N GLU A 11 -12.74 5.33 -10.81
CA GLU A 11 -13.92 5.72 -11.59
C GLU A 11 -14.72 4.53 -12.06
N GLU A 12 -14.07 3.46 -12.44
CA GLU A 12 -14.75 2.24 -12.85
C GLU A 12 -15.54 1.64 -11.69
N ILE A 13 -14.93 1.59 -10.50
CA ILE A 13 -15.61 1.05 -9.33
C ILE A 13 -16.81 1.90 -8.95
N ILE A 14 -16.64 3.23 -8.97
CA ILE A 14 -17.73 4.15 -8.64
C ILE A 14 -18.88 4.00 -9.65
N LYS A 15 -18.53 3.86 -10.92
CA LYS A 15 -19.53 3.70 -11.97
C LYS A 15 -20.36 2.43 -11.76
N LEU A 16 -19.71 1.32 -11.43
CA LEU A 16 -20.42 0.07 -11.17
C LEU A 16 -21.34 0.23 -9.96
N ALA A 17 -20.84 0.87 -8.90
CA ALA A 17 -21.64 1.09 -7.70
C ALA A 17 -22.87 1.96 -7.99
N ALA A 18 -22.68 3.00 -8.81
CA ALA A 18 -23.77 3.91 -9.17
C ALA A 18 -24.85 3.20 -9.98
N GLN A 19 -24.47 2.22 -10.78
CA GLN A 19 -25.39 1.46 -11.59
C GLN A 19 -25.98 0.26 -10.85
N GLY A 20 -25.53 0.00 -9.63
CA GLY A 20 -25.99 -1.16 -8.87
C GLY A 20 -25.45 -2.47 -9.39
N LEU A 21 -24.38 -2.43 -10.19
CA LEU A 21 -23.79 -3.62 -10.76
C LEU A 21 -22.66 -4.13 -9.87
N PRO A 22 -22.48 -5.45 -9.76
CA PRO A 22 -21.41 -5.99 -8.93
C PRO A 22 -20.05 -5.79 -9.57
N MET A 23 -19.01 -5.73 -8.75
CA MET A 23 -17.65 -5.72 -9.27
C MET A 23 -17.33 -7.09 -9.82
N GLN A 24 -16.49 -7.12 -10.85
CA GLN A 24 -16.13 -8.37 -11.49
C GLN A 24 -14.66 -8.68 -11.26
N GLY A 25 -14.32 -9.95 -11.25
CA GLY A 25 -12.94 -10.40 -11.09
C GLY A 25 -12.46 -10.29 -9.66
N LYS A 26 -11.16 -10.33 -9.52
CA LYS A 26 -10.56 -10.28 -8.19
C LYS A 26 -10.56 -8.85 -7.67
N THR A 27 -11.01 -8.67 -6.45
CA THR A 27 -11.04 -7.35 -5.82
C THR A 27 -10.16 -7.32 -4.59
N GLU A 28 -9.63 -6.14 -4.30
CA GLU A 28 -8.83 -5.92 -3.11
C GLU A 28 -9.68 -5.22 -2.05
N PRO A 29 -9.29 -5.27 -0.78
CA PRO A 29 -10.10 -4.64 0.28
C PRO A 29 -10.43 -3.16 0.03
N PHE A 30 -9.48 -2.40 -0.51
CA PHE A 30 -9.76 -0.98 -0.80
C PHE A 30 -10.71 -0.81 -1.97
N ASP A 31 -10.72 -1.74 -2.93
CA ASP A 31 -11.70 -1.73 -4.01
C ASP A 31 -13.10 -1.89 -3.43
N GLU A 32 -13.26 -2.83 -2.51
CA GLU A 32 -14.55 -3.09 -1.90
C GLU A 32 -15.01 -1.92 -1.04
N LEU A 33 -14.09 -1.32 -0.30
CA LEU A 33 -14.42 -0.15 0.50
C LEU A 33 -14.96 0.98 -0.36
N LEU A 34 -14.25 1.28 -1.45
CA LEU A 34 -14.68 2.33 -2.37
C LEU A 34 -16.05 2.02 -2.97
N TYR A 35 -16.25 0.76 -3.37
CA TYR A 35 -17.52 0.34 -3.95
C TYR A 35 -18.67 0.59 -2.99
N TYR A 36 -18.55 0.19 -1.74
CA TYR A 36 -19.61 0.37 -0.77
C TYR A 36 -19.81 1.84 -0.40
N GLN A 37 -18.75 2.61 -0.31
CA GLN A 37 -18.87 4.04 -0.07
C GLN A 37 -19.62 4.73 -1.21
N ALA A 38 -19.30 4.37 -2.45
CA ALA A 38 -19.97 4.96 -3.61
C ALA A 38 -21.41 4.52 -3.67
N LYS A 39 -21.68 3.25 -3.38
CA LYS A 39 -23.03 2.72 -3.41
C LYS A 39 -23.92 3.44 -2.40
N GLU A 40 -23.41 3.68 -1.20
CA GLU A 40 -24.16 4.42 -0.20
C GLU A 40 -24.38 5.86 -0.62
N LEU A 41 -23.35 6.49 -1.17
CA LEU A 41 -23.44 7.87 -1.63
C LEU A 41 -24.51 8.04 -2.70
N TYR A 42 -24.51 7.18 -3.71
CA TYR A 42 -25.50 7.26 -4.77
C TYR A 42 -26.89 6.88 -4.29
N GLY A 43 -26.98 6.01 -3.29
CA GLY A 43 -28.25 5.70 -2.66
C GLY A 43 -28.85 6.91 -1.98
N LEU A 44 -28.05 7.68 -1.25
CA LEU A 44 -28.51 8.89 -0.60
C LEU A 44 -28.92 9.94 -1.62
N PHE A 45 -28.15 10.07 -2.69
CA PHE A 45 -28.47 11.02 -3.74
C PHE A 45 -29.78 10.65 -4.43
N ALA A 46 -30.00 9.38 -4.72
CA ALA A 46 -31.23 8.91 -5.33
C ALA A 46 -32.45 9.17 -4.45
N LYS A 47 -32.28 9.16 -3.13
CA LYS A 47 -33.37 9.43 -2.20
C LYS A 47 -33.55 10.92 -1.94
N GLY A 48 -32.74 11.76 -2.59
CA GLY A 48 -32.84 13.21 -2.39
C GLY A 48 -32.37 13.66 -1.03
N MET A 49 -31.55 12.83 -0.35
CA MET A 49 -31.08 13.16 1.00
C MET A 49 -29.81 14.00 1.00
N ILE A 50 -29.16 14.17 -0.12
CA ILE A 50 -27.98 15.04 -0.23
C ILE A 50 -28.08 15.85 -1.52
N GLU A 51 -27.51 17.04 -1.49
CA GLU A 51 -27.51 17.90 -2.66
C GLU A 51 -26.47 17.43 -3.66
N LYS A 52 -26.67 17.79 -4.92
CA LYS A 52 -25.77 17.43 -6.00
C LYS A 52 -24.34 17.86 -5.73
N GLN A 53 -24.16 19.07 -5.23
CA GLN A 53 -22.84 19.59 -4.96
C GLN A 53 -22.15 18.80 -3.82
N THR A 54 -22.90 18.52 -2.76
CA THR A 54 -22.40 17.73 -1.65
C THR A 54 -22.00 16.33 -2.11
N GLY A 55 -22.82 15.74 -3.00
CA GLY A 55 -22.52 14.44 -3.56
C GLY A 55 -21.23 14.44 -4.35
N ALA A 56 -21.01 15.49 -5.17
CA ALA A 56 -19.80 15.60 -5.95
C ALA A 56 -18.56 15.75 -5.07
N GLU A 57 -18.68 16.53 -4.00
CA GLU A 57 -17.58 16.71 -3.05
C GLU A 57 -17.23 15.42 -2.34
N ARG A 58 -18.23 14.67 -1.92
CA ARG A 58 -18.01 13.38 -1.27
C ARG A 58 -17.40 12.38 -2.22
N ARG A 59 -17.84 12.39 -3.48
CA ARG A 59 -17.27 11.52 -4.49
C ARG A 59 -15.76 11.78 -4.66
N GLN A 60 -15.36 13.04 -4.70
CA GLN A 60 -13.95 13.40 -4.79
C GLN A 60 -13.19 12.91 -3.57
N LYS A 61 -13.81 13.05 -2.39
CA LYS A 61 -13.17 12.65 -1.15
C LYS A 61 -12.89 11.16 -1.09
N ILE A 62 -13.88 10.34 -1.43
CA ILE A 62 -13.69 8.89 -1.40
C ILE A 62 -12.71 8.44 -2.47
N THR A 63 -12.68 9.11 -3.62
CA THR A 63 -11.72 8.81 -4.68
C THR A 63 -10.29 9.10 -4.21
N ARG A 64 -10.07 10.24 -3.59
CA ARG A 64 -8.74 10.59 -3.07
C ARG A 64 -8.29 9.64 -1.98
N ALA A 65 -9.22 9.24 -1.11
CA ALA A 65 -8.89 8.31 -0.04
C ALA A 65 -8.49 6.95 -0.61
N TYR A 66 -9.19 6.49 -1.63
CA TYR A 66 -8.87 5.23 -2.30
C TYR A 66 -7.45 5.28 -2.88
N ILE A 67 -7.15 6.32 -3.64
CA ILE A 67 -5.84 6.46 -4.27
C ILE A 67 -4.73 6.52 -3.21
N GLY A 68 -4.96 7.30 -2.16
CA GLY A 68 -3.98 7.41 -1.07
C GLY A 68 -3.75 6.09 -0.36
N ASN A 69 -4.81 5.33 -0.10
CA ASN A 69 -4.70 4.04 0.57
C ASN A 69 -3.92 3.03 -0.28
N CYS A 70 -4.21 2.99 -1.58
CA CYS A 70 -3.53 2.07 -2.48
C CYS A 70 -2.02 2.39 -2.57
N LYS A 71 -1.68 3.67 -2.59
CA LYS A 71 -0.28 4.07 -2.63
C LYS A 71 0.46 3.69 -1.35
N ARG A 72 -0.19 3.89 -0.20
CA ARG A 72 0.43 3.54 1.09
C ARG A 72 0.63 2.04 1.20
N GLU A 73 -0.34 1.26 0.74
CA GLU A 73 -0.24 -0.19 0.80
C GLU A 73 0.93 -0.68 -0.05
N LYS A 74 1.10 -0.12 -1.23
CA LYS A 74 2.21 -0.49 -2.10
C LYS A 74 3.54 -0.14 -1.46
N LEU A 75 3.64 1.04 -0.86
CA LEU A 75 4.86 1.47 -0.21
C LEU A 75 5.23 0.52 0.95
N TRP A 76 4.25 0.14 1.75
CA TRP A 76 4.49 -0.78 2.85
C TRP A 76 4.94 -2.16 2.35
N ALA A 77 4.33 -2.65 1.28
CA ALA A 77 4.72 -3.94 0.71
C ALA A 77 6.16 -3.89 0.22
N ASP A 78 6.57 -2.80 -0.42
CA ASP A 78 7.94 -2.63 -0.89
C ASP A 78 8.92 -2.58 0.27
N GLN A 79 8.58 -1.85 1.34
CA GLN A 79 9.42 -1.77 2.52
C GLN A 79 9.57 -3.13 3.20
N ASN A 80 8.49 -3.88 3.29
CA ASN A 80 8.52 -5.21 3.90
C ASN A 80 9.40 -6.17 3.11
N ARG A 81 9.38 -6.08 1.78
CA ARG A 81 10.25 -6.92 0.96
C ARG A 81 11.71 -6.58 1.17
N GLN A 82 12.03 -5.31 1.26
CA GLN A 82 13.41 -4.88 1.49
C GLN A 82 13.90 -5.36 2.86
N THR A 83 13.06 -5.25 3.88
CA THR A 83 13.39 -5.71 5.21
C THR A 83 13.62 -7.22 5.24
N ALA A 84 12.75 -7.98 4.57
CA ALA A 84 12.91 -9.42 4.50
C ALA A 84 14.21 -9.82 3.82
N ALA A 85 14.57 -9.11 2.75
CA ALA A 85 15.83 -9.38 2.05
C ALA A 85 17.04 -9.10 2.94
N LEU A 86 16.99 -8.03 3.73
CA LEU A 86 18.07 -7.71 4.66
C LEU A 86 18.22 -8.78 5.73
N PHE A 87 17.11 -9.26 6.28
CA PHE A 87 17.17 -10.32 7.29
C PHE A 87 17.72 -11.62 6.71
N LYS A 88 17.42 -11.93 5.47
CA LYS A 88 17.98 -13.10 4.82
C LYS A 88 19.50 -12.97 4.66
N SER A 89 19.97 -11.77 4.34
CA SER A 89 21.41 -11.53 4.22
C SER A 89 22.12 -11.75 5.56
N ILE A 90 21.51 -11.27 6.64
CA ILE A 90 22.08 -11.45 7.98
C ILE A 90 22.11 -12.92 8.36
N GLU A 91 21.06 -13.63 8.07
CA GLU A 91 20.97 -15.05 8.38
C GLU A 91 22.04 -15.83 7.64
N ALA A 92 22.23 -15.54 6.36
CA ALA A 92 23.25 -16.21 5.56
C ALA A 92 24.66 -15.92 6.08
N ALA A 93 24.93 -14.66 6.41
CA ALA A 93 26.23 -14.27 6.93
C ALA A 93 26.50 -14.89 8.30
N GLY A 94 25.47 -14.96 9.14
CA GLY A 94 25.58 -15.58 10.45
C GLY A 94 25.88 -17.07 10.37
N THR A 95 25.21 -17.75 9.44
CA THR A 95 25.44 -19.17 9.20
C THR A 95 26.87 -19.42 8.70
N ALA A 96 27.33 -18.59 7.78
CA ALA A 96 28.70 -18.72 7.27
C ALA A 96 29.73 -18.54 8.37
N TYR A 97 29.53 -17.54 9.23
CA TYR A 97 30.43 -17.30 10.33
C TYR A 97 30.42 -18.45 11.35
N ALA A 98 29.23 -18.97 11.64
CA ALA A 98 29.11 -20.10 12.59
C ALA A 98 29.84 -21.33 12.08
N LYS A 99 29.83 -21.56 10.77
CA LYS A 99 30.53 -22.69 10.21
C LYS A 99 32.02 -22.49 10.11
N ASN A 100 32.45 -21.28 9.83
CA ASN A 100 33.84 -21.00 9.62
C ASN A 100 34.17 -19.60 10.18
N ARG A 101 34.70 -19.56 11.37
CA ARG A 101 34.95 -18.29 12.08
C ARG A 101 36.20 -17.61 11.61
N THR A 102 36.16 -17.07 10.42
CA THR A 102 37.27 -16.31 9.86
C THR A 102 37.00 -14.83 10.00
N LEU A 103 38.04 -14.02 9.84
CA LEU A 103 37.88 -12.58 9.88
C LEU A 103 36.96 -12.11 8.74
N ASP A 104 37.12 -12.69 7.57
CA ASP A 104 36.26 -12.32 6.43
C ASP A 104 34.79 -12.56 6.72
N ASN A 105 34.46 -13.71 7.32
CA ASN A 105 33.07 -14.02 7.65
C ASN A 105 32.56 -13.12 8.76
N ALA A 106 33.43 -12.77 9.72
CA ALA A 106 33.03 -11.84 10.77
C ALA A 106 32.74 -10.46 10.21
N ASP A 107 33.55 -10.01 9.25
CA ASP A 107 33.34 -8.72 8.60
C ASP A 107 32.03 -8.74 7.79
N SER A 108 31.76 -9.83 7.07
CA SER A 108 30.52 -9.95 6.31
C SER A 108 29.30 -9.86 7.21
N LEU A 109 29.35 -10.51 8.36
CA LEU A 109 28.25 -10.47 9.32
C LEU A 109 28.10 -9.05 9.90
N TYR A 110 29.21 -8.42 10.22
CA TYR A 110 29.17 -7.05 10.73
C TYR A 110 28.50 -6.11 9.74
N TYR A 111 28.89 -6.16 8.47
CA TYR A 111 28.31 -5.28 7.47
C TYR A 111 26.85 -5.58 7.20
N ALA A 112 26.45 -6.85 7.27
CA ALA A 112 25.04 -7.19 7.11
C ALA A 112 24.21 -6.59 8.24
N LEU A 113 24.70 -6.68 9.47
CA LEU A 113 24.02 -6.09 10.62
C LEU A 113 23.99 -4.57 10.55
N TYR A 114 25.06 -3.97 10.06
CA TYR A 114 25.15 -2.53 9.96
C TYR A 114 24.07 -1.96 9.02
N ARG A 115 23.75 -2.69 7.98
CA ARG A 115 22.76 -2.22 7.02
C ARG A 115 21.37 -2.06 7.59
N ILE A 116 21.03 -2.84 8.62
CA ILE A 116 19.71 -2.72 9.18
C ILE A 116 19.69 -1.83 10.40
N ARG A 117 20.83 -1.30 10.79
CA ARG A 117 20.85 -0.41 11.90
C ARG A 117 20.02 0.82 11.60
N PRO A 118 19.11 1.24 12.46
CA PRO A 118 18.35 2.43 12.19
C PRO A 118 19.26 3.63 12.11
N SER A 119 18.94 4.54 11.20
CA SER A 119 19.72 5.70 11.01
C SER A 119 19.40 6.65 12.05
N VAL A 120 19.71 6.43 13.24
CA VAL A 120 19.37 7.28 14.26
C VAL A 120 20.05 8.54 14.15
N GLY A 121 19.35 9.53 14.06
CA GLY A 121 19.92 10.77 13.96
C GLY A 121 20.67 10.95 12.70
N GLY A 122 20.61 10.07 11.95
CA GLY A 122 21.17 10.16 10.70
C GLY A 122 22.56 10.54 10.75
N LYS A 123 23.11 10.56 11.75
CA LYS A 123 24.29 10.99 11.69
C LYS A 123 25.19 10.13 12.09
N ASP A 124 24.93 9.24 12.53
CA ASP A 124 25.81 8.44 12.83
C ASP A 124 26.55 8.12 11.79
N GLY A 125 26.17 8.56 11.00
CA GLY A 125 26.91 8.35 9.88
C GLY A 125 28.15 8.61 10.09
#